data_875a31bc6f525c0b227fc609f001cc9b
#
_entry.id   875a31bc6f525c0b227fc609f001cc9b
#
_cell.length_a   1.000
_cell.length_b   1.000
_cell.length_c   1.000
_cell.angle_alpha   90.00
_cell.angle_beta   90.00
_cell.angle_gamma   90.00
#
_symmetry.space_group_name_H-M   'P 1'
#
loop_
_entity.id
_entity.type
_entity.pdbx_description
1 polymer ?
#
loop_
_entity_poly.entity_id
_entity_poly.type
_entity_poly.pdbx_seq_one_letter_code
_entity_poly.pdbx_strand_id
1 'polypeptide(L)'
;MPVAFARFAPLMERSLSLRTFNRHETEINEHFWSFKVVSDYARYLAQAEKDIDPLKSTAALFMATGPDAGRIPPNVSQWLSAREELENWLRLSALVSAAAYLEVYLRQAIRSALMSDPLCRFGASRVLDGTVLLKSGNELPYERELEEITKGEWHSRAAAFERIFGRPLSLPQVATLDKIRRIRNEFAHGFGRDLSVPSPSDAALTRAQRLSQTTWQKYIGALSKCAAAIDKFLLTQFIGNFELIHFYHEWKSRPPHPDDKGASPAEALRRSFKRELSTSPGTQFCSDLISYYKAV
;
A
#
# COMPACT_ATOMS: atom_id res chain seq x y z
N MET A 1 -25.25 -10.70 33.26
CA MET A 1 -24.09 -9.80 33.14
C MET A 1 -23.87 -9.55 31.66
N PRO A 2 -23.63 -8.33 31.20
CA PRO A 2 -23.28 -8.13 29.79
C PRO A 2 -22.00 -8.93 29.53
N VAL A 3 -22.00 -9.74 28.47
CA VAL A 3 -20.81 -10.45 28.02
C VAL A 3 -19.75 -9.40 27.70
N ALA A 4 -18.60 -9.47 28.38
CA ALA A 4 -17.52 -8.52 28.18
C ALA A 4 -16.87 -8.82 26.82
N PHE A 5 -17.35 -8.15 25.77
CA PHE A 5 -16.72 -8.23 24.46
C PHE A 5 -15.32 -7.63 24.52
N ALA A 6 -14.33 -8.42 24.14
CA ALA A 6 -12.91 -8.00 24.19
C ALA A 6 -12.59 -7.03 23.03
N ARG A 7 -13.15 -5.81 23.10
CA ARG A 7 -13.13 -4.78 22.06
C ARG A 7 -11.70 -4.47 21.54
N PHE A 8 -10.71 -4.40 22.42
CA PHE A 8 -9.32 -4.06 22.09
C PHE A 8 -8.41 -5.28 21.85
N ALA A 9 -8.92 -6.50 22.01
CA ALA A 9 -8.19 -7.71 21.64
C ALA A 9 -8.50 -8.06 20.17
N PRO A 10 -7.57 -7.84 19.24
CA PRO A 10 -7.85 -8.04 17.82
C PRO A 10 -8.09 -9.52 17.51
N LEU A 11 -9.17 -9.81 16.78
CA LEU A 11 -9.41 -11.12 16.20
C LEU A 11 -8.50 -11.38 15.00
N MET A 12 -8.20 -10.34 14.25
CA MET A 12 -7.35 -10.40 13.05
C MET A 12 -5.89 -10.21 13.43
N GLU A 13 -4.98 -10.92 12.74
CA GLU A 13 -3.54 -10.74 12.88
C GLU A 13 -3.02 -9.50 12.14
N ARG A 14 -3.79 -8.98 11.20
CA ARG A 14 -3.47 -7.81 10.35
C ARG A 14 -4.72 -6.98 10.15
N SER A 15 -4.56 -5.66 10.16
CA SER A 15 -5.66 -4.76 9.81
C SER A 15 -6.14 -4.96 8.37
N LEU A 16 -7.36 -4.54 8.06
CA LEU A 16 -7.87 -4.55 6.69
C LEU A 16 -7.04 -3.64 5.79
N SER A 17 -6.57 -2.52 6.33
CA SER A 17 -5.69 -1.59 5.62
C SER A 17 -4.37 -2.24 5.22
N LEU A 18 -3.71 -3.01 6.11
CA LEU A 18 -2.48 -3.75 5.76
C LEU A 18 -2.75 -4.86 4.74
N ARG A 19 -3.87 -5.54 4.83
CA ARG A 19 -4.25 -6.57 3.85
C ARG A 19 -4.40 -5.98 2.45
N THR A 20 -4.99 -4.78 2.35
CA THR A 20 -5.11 -4.04 1.08
C THR A 20 -3.75 -3.62 0.56
N PHE A 21 -2.88 -3.07 1.41
CA PHE A 21 -1.49 -2.74 1.04
C PHE A 21 -0.73 -3.96 0.49
N ASN A 22 -0.79 -5.10 1.20
CA ASN A 22 -0.13 -6.33 0.77
C ASN A 22 -0.65 -6.85 -0.58
N ARG A 23 -1.95 -6.67 -0.87
CA ARG A 23 -2.53 -7.02 -2.17
C ARG A 23 -1.92 -6.17 -3.29
N HIS A 24 -1.85 -4.86 -3.11
CA HIS A 24 -1.22 -3.97 -4.08
C HIS A 24 0.28 -4.26 -4.27
N GLU A 25 0.98 -4.61 -3.20
CA GLU A 25 2.38 -5.03 -3.29
C GLU A 25 2.52 -6.33 -4.12
N THR A 26 1.62 -7.29 -3.91
CA THR A 26 1.58 -8.54 -4.70
C THR A 26 1.32 -8.23 -6.17
N GLU A 27 0.35 -7.38 -6.49
CA GLU A 27 0.04 -6.97 -7.87
C GLU A 27 1.26 -6.31 -8.56
N ILE A 28 1.96 -5.40 -7.87
CA ILE A 28 3.19 -4.78 -8.40
C ILE A 28 4.25 -5.85 -8.70
N ASN A 29 4.45 -6.80 -7.79
CA ASN A 29 5.41 -7.87 -7.98
C ASN A 29 5.04 -8.77 -9.16
N GLU A 30 3.78 -9.19 -9.26
CA GLU A 30 3.30 -10.03 -10.36
C GLU A 30 3.49 -9.33 -11.72
N HIS A 31 3.12 -8.07 -11.84
CA HIS A 31 3.28 -7.29 -13.07
C HIS A 31 4.77 -7.14 -13.45
N PHE A 32 5.61 -6.77 -12.48
CA PHE A 32 7.04 -6.58 -12.72
C PHE A 32 7.71 -7.88 -13.16
N TRP A 33 7.49 -8.99 -12.45
CA TRP A 33 8.16 -10.25 -12.76
C TRP A 33 7.61 -10.89 -14.03
N SER A 34 6.33 -10.74 -14.36
CA SER A 34 5.76 -11.17 -15.63
C SER A 34 6.43 -10.46 -16.81
N PHE A 35 6.56 -9.13 -16.72
CA PHE A 35 7.31 -8.35 -17.72
C PHE A 35 8.77 -8.80 -17.79
N LYS A 36 9.43 -9.01 -16.65
CA LYS A 36 10.86 -9.33 -16.56
C LYS A 36 11.20 -10.62 -17.33
N VAL A 37 10.38 -11.65 -17.22
CA VAL A 37 10.58 -12.92 -17.95
C VAL A 37 10.59 -12.70 -19.46
N VAL A 38 9.59 -11.98 -19.99
CA VAL A 38 9.50 -11.68 -21.43
C VAL A 38 10.66 -10.79 -21.89
N SER A 39 10.98 -9.77 -21.10
CA SER A 39 12.06 -8.83 -21.37
C SER A 39 13.44 -9.52 -21.38
N ASP A 40 13.69 -10.45 -20.46
CA ASP A 40 14.95 -11.21 -20.41
C ASP A 40 15.10 -12.17 -21.59
N TYR A 41 14.01 -12.80 -22.01
CA TYR A 41 14.02 -13.66 -23.20
C TYR A 41 14.30 -12.84 -24.47
N ALA A 42 13.63 -11.70 -24.65
CA ALA A 42 13.87 -10.82 -25.78
C ALA A 42 15.32 -10.26 -25.76
N ARG A 43 15.86 -9.94 -24.56
CA ARG A 43 17.25 -9.55 -24.41
C ARG A 43 18.22 -10.64 -24.85
N TYR A 44 17.96 -11.90 -24.47
CA TYR A 44 18.80 -13.02 -24.84
C TYR A 44 18.89 -13.15 -26.37
N LEU A 45 17.75 -13.09 -27.09
CA LEU A 45 17.73 -13.12 -28.55
C LEU A 45 18.47 -11.94 -29.17
N ALA A 46 18.22 -10.74 -28.67
CA ALA A 46 18.83 -9.53 -29.20
C ALA A 46 20.35 -9.47 -28.93
N GLN A 47 20.82 -10.01 -27.79
CA GLN A 47 22.24 -10.03 -27.48
C GLN A 47 23.00 -11.01 -28.40
N ALA A 48 22.43 -12.19 -28.63
CA ALA A 48 23.01 -13.16 -29.56
C ALA A 48 23.13 -12.58 -30.98
N GLU A 49 22.15 -11.83 -31.44
CA GLU A 49 22.19 -11.19 -32.75
C GLU A 49 23.14 -10.01 -32.80
N LYS A 50 23.22 -9.17 -31.76
CA LYS A 50 24.14 -8.03 -31.67
C LYS A 50 25.60 -8.45 -31.84
N ASP A 51 25.97 -9.63 -31.34
CA ASP A 51 27.33 -10.15 -31.43
C ASP A 51 27.70 -10.55 -32.88
N ILE A 52 26.70 -10.76 -33.75
CA ILE A 52 26.85 -11.09 -35.20
C ILE A 52 26.68 -9.81 -36.03
N ASP A 53 25.58 -9.10 -35.87
CA ASP A 53 25.23 -7.88 -36.59
C ASP A 53 24.52 -6.85 -35.69
N PRO A 54 25.21 -5.90 -35.07
CA PRO A 54 24.62 -4.91 -34.17
C PRO A 54 23.65 -3.95 -34.87
N LEU A 55 23.71 -3.86 -36.21
CA LEU A 55 22.86 -2.98 -37.02
C LEU A 55 21.64 -3.71 -37.60
N LYS A 56 21.48 -5.02 -37.33
CA LYS A 56 20.32 -5.77 -37.78
C LYS A 56 19.01 -5.09 -37.35
N SER A 57 18.05 -5.10 -38.25
CA SER A 57 16.72 -4.53 -37.98
C SER A 57 16.03 -5.24 -36.80
N THR A 58 15.65 -4.46 -35.81
CA THR A 58 14.88 -4.95 -34.64
C THR A 58 13.53 -5.52 -35.06
N ALA A 59 12.84 -4.87 -36.00
CA ALA A 59 11.55 -5.34 -36.51
C ALA A 59 11.69 -6.69 -37.23
N ALA A 60 12.78 -6.90 -37.95
CA ALA A 60 13.05 -8.21 -38.57
C ALA A 60 13.37 -9.30 -37.54
N LEU A 61 14.18 -8.98 -36.51
CA LEU A 61 14.52 -9.91 -35.43
C LEU A 61 13.29 -10.42 -34.67
N PHE A 62 12.40 -9.51 -34.31
CA PHE A 62 11.20 -9.82 -33.52
C PHE A 62 9.95 -10.06 -34.38
N MET A 63 10.11 -10.16 -35.71
CA MET A 63 8.99 -10.35 -36.67
C MET A 63 7.85 -9.33 -36.45
N ALA A 64 8.21 -8.11 -36.05
CA ALA A 64 7.25 -7.05 -35.83
C ALA A 64 6.77 -6.49 -37.19
N THR A 65 5.49 -6.63 -37.45
CA THR A 65 4.82 -6.18 -38.68
C THR A 65 3.70 -5.19 -38.36
N GLY A 66 3.22 -4.47 -39.35
CA GLY A 66 2.09 -3.55 -39.20
C GLY A 66 2.52 -2.08 -39.01
N PRO A 67 1.53 -1.19 -38.79
CA PRO A 67 1.77 0.26 -38.81
C PRO A 67 2.68 0.78 -37.70
N ASP A 68 2.80 0.05 -36.60
CA ASP A 68 3.62 0.44 -35.45
C ASP A 68 5.08 -0.09 -35.51
N ALA A 69 5.44 -0.89 -36.51
CA ALA A 69 6.79 -1.40 -36.67
C ALA A 69 7.84 -0.29 -36.77
N GLY A 70 7.49 0.86 -37.38
CA GLY A 70 8.37 2.03 -37.47
C GLY A 70 8.60 2.80 -36.16
N ARG A 71 7.88 2.47 -35.08
CA ARG A 71 8.07 3.06 -33.74
C ARG A 71 9.11 2.30 -32.90
N ILE A 72 9.48 1.10 -33.35
CA ILE A 72 10.48 0.27 -32.65
C ILE A 72 11.88 0.84 -32.95
N PRO A 73 12.81 0.89 -31.97
CA PRO A 73 14.20 1.29 -32.24
C PRO A 73 14.74 0.51 -33.45
N PRO A 74 15.33 1.19 -34.45
CA PRO A 74 15.56 0.62 -35.77
C PRO A 74 16.53 -0.57 -35.80
N ASN A 75 17.50 -0.61 -34.88
CA ASN A 75 18.47 -1.70 -34.83
C ASN A 75 18.59 -2.30 -33.42
N VAL A 76 19.13 -3.53 -33.36
CA VAL A 76 19.27 -4.33 -32.14
C VAL A 76 20.06 -3.61 -31.05
N SER A 77 21.12 -2.87 -31.40
CA SER A 77 21.92 -2.14 -30.40
C SER A 77 21.12 -1.02 -29.72
N GLN A 78 20.37 -0.25 -30.51
CA GLN A 78 19.50 0.81 -29.99
C GLN A 78 18.33 0.25 -29.18
N TRP A 79 17.78 -0.89 -29.62
CA TRP A 79 16.69 -1.56 -28.88
C TRP A 79 17.16 -2.06 -27.49
N LEU A 80 18.36 -2.64 -27.41
CA LEU A 80 18.93 -3.09 -26.13
C LEU A 80 19.10 -1.91 -25.16
N SER A 81 19.58 -0.77 -25.66
CA SER A 81 19.70 0.45 -24.85
C SER A 81 18.32 0.96 -24.38
N ALA A 82 17.35 1.05 -25.27
CA ALA A 82 15.99 1.48 -24.94
C ALA A 82 15.30 0.52 -23.92
N ARG A 83 15.56 -0.79 -24.05
CA ARG A 83 15.08 -1.79 -23.10
C ARG A 83 15.65 -1.58 -21.68
N GLU A 84 16.94 -1.26 -21.55
CA GLU A 84 17.55 -0.97 -20.25
C GLU A 84 16.92 0.27 -19.58
N GLU A 85 16.66 1.30 -20.37
CA GLU A 85 15.97 2.49 -19.90
C GLU A 85 14.54 2.17 -19.47
N LEU A 86 13.80 1.35 -20.23
CA LEU A 86 12.46 0.91 -19.88
C LEU A 86 12.47 0.09 -18.57
N GLU A 87 13.40 -0.82 -18.39
CA GLU A 87 13.50 -1.59 -17.13
C GLU A 87 13.78 -0.69 -15.93
N ASN A 88 14.65 0.32 -16.10
CA ASN A 88 14.90 1.30 -15.04
C ASN A 88 13.65 2.12 -14.72
N TRP A 89 12.95 2.58 -15.75
CA TRP A 89 11.70 3.33 -15.60
C TRP A 89 10.62 2.50 -14.89
N LEU A 90 10.49 1.23 -15.23
CA LEU A 90 9.54 0.31 -14.58
C LEU A 90 9.88 0.10 -13.09
N ARG A 91 11.15 -0.07 -12.73
CA ARG A 91 11.56 -0.17 -11.32
C ARG A 91 11.24 1.10 -10.54
N LEU A 92 11.49 2.27 -11.11
CA LEU A 92 11.15 3.55 -10.48
C LEU A 92 9.64 3.72 -10.34
N SER A 93 8.86 3.44 -11.39
CA SER A 93 7.40 3.51 -11.37
C SER A 93 6.80 2.58 -10.33
N ALA A 94 7.26 1.33 -10.28
CA ALA A 94 6.83 0.34 -9.30
C ALA A 94 7.16 0.77 -7.85
N LEU A 95 8.34 1.34 -7.61
CA LEU A 95 8.73 1.88 -6.31
C LEU A 95 7.85 3.06 -5.89
N VAL A 96 7.57 3.98 -6.81
CA VAL A 96 6.70 5.14 -6.55
C VAL A 96 5.28 4.70 -6.24
N SER A 97 4.75 3.72 -6.97
CA SER A 97 3.44 3.14 -6.72
C SER A 97 3.37 2.47 -5.34
N ALA A 98 4.37 1.65 -4.98
CA ALA A 98 4.44 1.02 -3.68
C ALA A 98 4.54 2.05 -2.52
N ALA A 99 5.32 3.12 -2.71
CA ALA A 99 5.41 4.21 -1.73
C ALA A 99 4.07 4.96 -1.58
N ALA A 100 3.34 5.18 -2.68
CA ALA A 100 2.00 5.78 -2.63
C ALA A 100 1.00 4.87 -1.89
N TYR A 101 1.01 3.57 -2.14
CA TYR A 101 0.18 2.61 -1.40
C TYR A 101 0.53 2.56 0.09
N LEU A 102 1.81 2.72 0.46
CA LEU A 102 2.18 2.86 1.87
C LEU A 102 1.56 4.12 2.50
N GLU A 103 1.54 5.25 1.80
CA GLU A 103 0.91 6.48 2.31
C GLU A 103 -0.61 6.31 2.49
N VAL A 104 -1.28 5.65 1.55
CA VAL A 104 -2.71 5.30 1.68
C VAL A 104 -2.95 4.39 2.89
N TYR A 105 -2.13 3.33 3.02
CA TYR A 105 -2.19 2.44 4.18
C TYR A 105 -2.03 3.20 5.49
N LEU A 106 -0.99 4.04 5.62
CA LEU A 106 -0.75 4.84 6.82
C LEU A 106 -1.96 5.70 7.18
N ARG A 107 -2.51 6.40 6.19
CA ARG A 107 -3.68 7.26 6.40
C ARG A 107 -4.87 6.47 6.92
N GLN A 108 -5.15 5.30 6.34
CA GLN A 108 -6.26 4.44 6.75
C GLN A 108 -6.05 3.84 8.14
N ALA A 109 -4.89 3.25 8.40
CA ALA A 109 -4.59 2.60 9.67
C ALA A 109 -4.58 3.59 10.85
N ILE A 110 -3.97 4.76 10.66
CA ILE A 110 -3.94 5.83 11.67
C ILE A 110 -5.35 6.38 11.92
N ARG A 111 -6.14 6.60 10.85
CA ARG A 111 -7.54 7.01 10.99
C ARG A 111 -8.34 5.99 11.80
N SER A 112 -8.21 4.69 11.48
CA SER A 112 -8.88 3.62 12.22
C SER A 112 -8.47 3.61 13.71
N ALA A 113 -7.19 3.84 14.01
CA ALA A 113 -6.70 3.90 15.38
C ALA A 113 -7.28 5.12 16.14
N LEU A 114 -7.28 6.30 15.53
CA LEU A 114 -7.84 7.53 16.13
C LEU A 114 -9.36 7.47 16.29
N MET A 115 -10.07 6.89 15.33
CA MET A 115 -11.52 6.68 15.45
C MET A 115 -11.85 5.61 16.50
N SER A 116 -11.01 4.60 16.63
CA SER A 116 -11.17 3.54 17.61
C SER A 116 -10.96 4.02 19.05
N ASP A 117 -9.94 4.87 19.26
CA ASP A 117 -9.53 5.40 20.56
C ASP A 117 -9.32 6.92 20.47
N PRO A 118 -10.41 7.73 20.47
CA PRO A 118 -10.35 9.16 20.15
C PRO A 118 -9.51 10.01 21.11
N LEU A 119 -9.38 9.58 22.36
CA LEU A 119 -8.65 10.31 23.39
C LEU A 119 -7.16 9.95 23.48
N CYS A 120 -6.70 8.94 22.69
CA CYS A 120 -5.28 8.55 22.70
C CYS A 120 -4.35 9.72 22.37
N ARG A 121 -4.78 10.63 21.48
CA ARG A 121 -4.04 11.86 21.12
C ARG A 121 -3.82 12.85 22.29
N PHE A 122 -4.54 12.66 23.37
CA PHE A 122 -4.40 13.44 24.61
C PHE A 122 -3.80 12.63 25.77
N GLY A 123 -3.22 11.45 25.47
CA GLY A 123 -2.64 10.55 26.45
C GLY A 123 -3.65 9.73 27.27
N ALA A 124 -4.93 9.77 26.91
CA ALA A 124 -6.03 9.10 27.62
C ALA A 124 -6.54 7.86 26.85
N SER A 125 -5.64 6.90 26.55
CA SER A 125 -5.97 5.71 25.79
C SER A 125 -6.99 4.81 26.50
N ARG A 126 -7.95 4.27 25.71
CA ARG A 126 -9.02 3.35 26.14
C ARG A 126 -9.99 3.94 27.18
N VAL A 127 -10.06 5.25 27.30
CA VAL A 127 -11.00 5.93 28.18
C VAL A 127 -12.35 6.12 27.49
N LEU A 128 -12.33 6.39 26.20
CA LEU A 128 -13.54 6.53 25.36
C LEU A 128 -13.50 5.51 24.23
N ASP A 129 -14.55 4.70 24.11
CA ASP A 129 -14.71 3.82 22.96
C ASP A 129 -15.27 4.59 21.75
N GLY A 130 -14.44 4.77 20.73
CA GLY A 130 -14.85 5.49 19.51
C GLY A 130 -15.92 4.80 18.69
N THR A 131 -16.24 3.51 18.96
CA THR A 131 -17.34 2.81 18.28
C THR A 131 -18.71 3.42 18.56
N VAL A 132 -18.85 4.15 19.67
CA VAL A 132 -20.06 4.91 20.01
C VAL A 132 -20.38 5.95 18.93
N LEU A 133 -19.37 6.58 18.37
CA LEU A 133 -19.51 7.63 17.35
C LEU A 133 -20.07 7.06 16.04
N LEU A 134 -19.80 5.77 15.74
CA LEU A 134 -20.32 5.11 14.55
C LEU A 134 -21.84 5.06 14.51
N LYS A 135 -22.51 4.95 15.69
CA LYS A 135 -23.98 4.92 15.75
C LYS A 135 -24.62 6.25 15.36
N SER A 136 -23.98 7.36 15.67
CA SER A 136 -24.49 8.68 15.37
C SER A 136 -24.03 9.21 14.01
N GLY A 137 -23.23 8.43 13.27
CA GLY A 137 -22.67 8.85 11.98
C GLY A 137 -21.69 10.02 12.09
N ASN A 138 -21.21 10.31 13.30
CA ASN A 138 -20.27 11.39 13.54
C ASN A 138 -18.84 10.93 13.32
N GLU A 139 -18.10 11.68 12.52
CA GLU A 139 -16.65 11.53 12.37
C GLU A 139 -15.94 12.74 13.00
N LEU A 140 -14.89 12.45 13.75
CA LEU A 140 -14.01 13.52 14.26
C LEU A 140 -13.00 13.94 13.19
N PRO A 141 -12.67 15.24 13.08
CA PRO A 141 -11.70 15.72 12.11
C PRO A 141 -10.29 15.37 12.56
N TYR A 142 -9.67 14.41 11.92
CA TYR A 142 -8.28 13.98 12.18
C TYR A 142 -7.29 14.41 11.10
N GLU A 143 -7.68 15.31 10.21
CA GLU A 143 -6.86 15.66 9.03
C GLU A 143 -5.47 16.19 9.44
N ARG A 144 -5.39 16.97 10.51
CA ARG A 144 -4.11 17.47 11.01
C ARG A 144 -3.19 16.35 11.48
N GLU A 145 -3.67 15.43 12.30
CA GLU A 145 -2.91 14.30 12.82
C GLU A 145 -2.48 13.37 11.68
N LEU A 146 -3.37 13.14 10.70
CA LEU A 146 -3.08 12.35 9.53
C LEU A 146 -1.98 12.99 8.67
N GLU A 147 -2.04 14.30 8.45
CA GLU A 147 -1.00 15.01 7.69
C GLU A 147 0.36 14.98 8.38
N GLU A 148 0.42 15.20 9.67
CA GLU A 148 1.67 15.19 10.43
C GLU A 148 2.38 13.84 10.39
N ILE A 149 1.64 12.71 10.34
CA ILE A 149 2.22 11.36 10.28
C ILE A 149 2.47 10.90 8.84
N THR A 150 1.73 11.40 7.85
CA THR A 150 1.86 10.91 6.47
C THR A 150 2.72 11.81 5.58
N LYS A 151 2.97 13.06 5.97
CA LYS A 151 3.76 14.02 5.19
C LYS A 151 5.12 14.33 5.85
N GLY A 152 6.06 14.79 5.06
CA GLY A 152 7.38 15.19 5.56
C GLY A 152 8.39 14.03 5.65
N GLU A 153 9.47 14.26 6.35
CA GLU A 153 10.56 13.29 6.57
C GLU A 153 10.18 12.23 7.59
N TRP A 154 10.74 11.05 7.47
CA TRP A 154 10.34 9.91 8.32
C TRP A 154 10.63 10.12 9.81
N HIS A 155 11.70 10.83 10.15
CA HIS A 155 11.95 11.15 11.57
C HIS A 155 10.88 12.09 12.15
N SER A 156 10.40 13.06 11.38
CA SER A 156 9.31 13.95 11.78
C SER A 156 7.98 13.19 11.90
N ARG A 157 7.71 12.26 10.97
CA ARG A 157 6.55 11.36 11.04
C ARG A 157 6.60 10.48 12.30
N ALA A 158 7.77 9.92 12.64
CA ALA A 158 7.94 9.12 13.84
C ALA A 158 7.73 9.94 15.13
N ALA A 159 8.25 11.16 15.17
CA ALA A 159 8.02 12.07 16.31
C ALA A 159 6.54 12.47 16.45
N ALA A 160 5.84 12.73 15.34
CA ALA A 160 4.40 12.99 15.36
C ALA A 160 3.61 11.77 15.84
N PHE A 161 4.01 10.56 15.40
CA PHE A 161 3.41 9.32 15.85
C PHE A 161 3.57 9.12 17.36
N GLU A 162 4.78 9.31 17.87
CA GLU A 162 5.05 9.24 19.33
C GLU A 162 4.21 10.24 20.13
N ARG A 163 4.10 11.47 19.65
CA ARG A 163 3.29 12.50 20.29
C ARG A 163 1.80 12.13 20.34
N ILE A 164 1.27 11.57 19.26
CA ILE A 164 -0.16 11.23 19.11
C ILE A 164 -0.51 9.97 19.89
N PHE A 165 0.34 8.94 19.80
CA PHE A 165 0.05 7.64 20.40
C PHE A 165 0.75 7.37 21.74
N GLY A 166 1.54 8.34 22.22
CA GLY A 166 2.20 8.28 23.54
C GLY A 166 3.32 7.22 23.64
N ARG A 167 3.76 6.65 22.50
CA ARG A 167 4.80 5.62 22.46
C ARG A 167 5.66 5.78 21.22
N PRO A 168 6.99 5.61 21.35
CA PRO A 168 7.90 5.69 20.22
C PRO A 168 7.63 4.56 19.22
N LEU A 169 7.60 4.91 17.97
CA LEU A 169 7.51 3.96 16.88
C LEU A 169 8.93 3.54 16.46
N SER A 170 9.33 2.34 16.85
CA SER A 170 10.59 1.76 16.38
C SER A 170 10.45 1.32 14.92
N LEU A 171 10.76 2.23 13.99
CA LEU A 171 10.73 1.93 12.56
C LEU A 171 12.06 1.31 12.11
N PRO A 172 12.02 0.17 11.42
CA PRO A 172 13.21 -0.35 10.77
C PRO A 172 13.58 0.54 9.58
N GLN A 173 14.88 0.78 9.39
CA GLN A 173 15.43 1.36 8.16
C GLN A 173 14.94 2.78 7.80
N VAL A 174 14.75 3.67 8.76
CA VAL A 174 14.30 5.07 8.54
C VAL A 174 15.09 5.77 7.43
N ALA A 175 16.42 5.65 7.43
CA ALA A 175 17.26 6.24 6.38
C ALA A 175 16.95 5.69 4.96
N THR A 176 16.53 4.43 4.86
CA THR A 176 16.09 3.84 3.59
C THR A 176 14.73 4.41 3.16
N LEU A 177 13.81 4.56 4.10
CA LEU A 177 12.50 5.16 3.84
C LEU A 177 12.62 6.63 3.36
N ASP A 178 13.55 7.40 3.93
CA ASP A 178 13.82 8.77 3.47
C ASP A 178 14.46 8.81 2.07
N LYS A 179 15.30 7.83 1.72
CA LYS A 179 15.79 7.69 0.34
C LYS A 179 14.66 7.41 -0.63
N ILE A 180 13.75 6.48 -0.28
CA ILE A 180 12.57 6.16 -1.11
C ILE A 180 11.70 7.40 -1.30
N ARG A 181 11.45 8.17 -0.21
CA ARG A 181 10.66 9.41 -0.28
C ARG A 181 11.30 10.42 -1.25
N ARG A 182 12.62 10.61 -1.20
CA ARG A 182 13.34 11.49 -2.13
C ARG A 182 13.18 11.02 -3.57
N ILE A 183 13.44 9.75 -3.85
CA ILE A 183 13.27 9.16 -5.20
C ILE A 183 11.83 9.38 -5.70
N ARG A 184 10.84 9.13 -4.83
CA ARG A 184 9.42 9.34 -5.20
C ARG A 184 9.14 10.78 -5.57
N ASN A 185 9.64 11.75 -4.82
CA ASN A 185 9.43 13.16 -5.09
C ASN A 185 10.13 13.60 -6.40
N GLU A 186 11.38 13.21 -6.59
CA GLU A 186 12.14 13.49 -7.81
C GLU A 186 11.47 12.86 -9.05
N PHE A 187 11.01 11.62 -8.93
CA PHE A 187 10.33 10.94 -10.04
C PHE A 187 8.97 11.59 -10.34
N ALA A 188 8.19 11.97 -9.33
CA ALA A 188 6.87 12.58 -9.52
C ALA A 188 6.94 13.95 -10.21
N HIS A 189 8.03 14.71 -10.02
CA HIS A 189 8.21 16.02 -10.62
C HIS A 189 8.94 16.01 -11.95
N GLY A 190 9.80 15.03 -12.21
CA GLY A 190 10.66 15.02 -13.39
C GLY A 190 10.87 13.65 -14.02
N PHE A 191 10.09 12.62 -13.64
CA PHE A 191 10.37 11.24 -14.05
C PHE A 191 11.81 10.81 -13.78
N GLY A 192 12.37 11.26 -12.64
CA GLY A 192 13.75 11.01 -12.23
C GLY A 192 14.79 11.87 -12.98
N ARG A 193 14.36 12.90 -13.71
CA ARG A 193 15.23 13.87 -14.37
C ARG A 193 15.30 15.16 -13.57
N ASP A 194 16.46 15.79 -13.53
CA ASP A 194 16.60 17.10 -12.90
C ASP A 194 16.06 18.18 -13.85
N LEU A 195 14.92 18.76 -13.51
CA LEU A 195 14.28 19.84 -14.24
C LEU A 195 14.67 21.22 -13.69
N SER A 196 15.51 21.29 -12.65
CA SER A 196 15.89 22.55 -11.99
C SER A 196 16.93 23.33 -12.77
N VAL A 197 17.63 22.69 -13.70
CA VAL A 197 18.63 23.31 -14.55
C VAL A 197 18.02 23.60 -15.92
N PRO A 198 17.71 24.87 -16.27
CA PRO A 198 17.32 25.21 -17.64
C PRO A 198 18.50 24.93 -18.54
N SER A 199 18.44 23.89 -19.35
CA SER A 199 19.49 23.66 -20.38
C SER A 199 19.11 24.41 -21.64
N PRO A 200 19.93 25.36 -22.08
CA PRO A 200 19.71 26.06 -23.36
C PRO A 200 19.94 25.15 -24.58
N SER A 201 20.50 23.96 -24.36
CA SER A 201 20.67 22.96 -25.42
C SER A 201 19.75 21.77 -25.07
N ASP A 202 18.69 21.55 -25.84
CA ASP A 202 17.80 20.38 -25.80
C ASP A 202 18.53 19.03 -25.98
N ALA A 203 19.84 19.04 -26.16
CA ALA A 203 20.66 17.88 -26.44
C ALA A 203 21.00 17.04 -25.19
N ALA A 204 20.87 17.56 -23.98
CA ALA A 204 21.21 16.84 -22.76
C ALA A 204 20.00 16.64 -21.86
N LEU A 205 19.10 15.76 -22.27
CA LEU A 205 18.17 15.18 -21.31
C LEU A 205 18.99 14.56 -20.18
N THR A 206 18.95 15.18 -18.99
CA THR A 206 19.59 14.62 -17.80
C THR A 206 19.18 13.18 -17.66
N ARG A 207 20.14 12.27 -17.51
CA ARG A 207 19.85 10.84 -17.38
C ARG A 207 18.98 10.64 -16.15
N ALA A 208 17.92 9.87 -16.32
CA ALA A 208 17.08 9.45 -15.20
C ALA A 208 17.92 8.73 -14.13
N GLN A 209 17.57 8.93 -12.87
CA GLN A 209 18.20 8.21 -11.76
C GLN A 209 18.16 6.70 -12.03
N ARG A 210 19.30 6.03 -11.82
CA ARG A 210 19.41 4.57 -12.02
C ARG A 210 19.08 3.83 -10.73
N LEU A 211 18.17 2.88 -10.81
CA LEU A 211 17.79 1.99 -9.71
C LEU A 211 18.07 0.54 -10.09
N SER A 212 19.08 -0.08 -9.46
CA SER A 212 19.37 -1.49 -9.71
C SER A 212 18.23 -2.39 -9.19
N GLN A 213 18.07 -3.58 -9.76
CA GLN A 213 17.06 -4.55 -9.31
C GLN A 213 17.23 -4.92 -7.84
N THR A 214 18.46 -5.16 -7.39
CA THR A 214 18.75 -5.49 -5.98
C THR A 214 18.37 -4.36 -5.04
N THR A 215 18.67 -3.09 -5.43
CA THR A 215 18.27 -1.92 -4.64
C THR A 215 16.76 -1.75 -4.62
N TRP A 216 16.08 -1.96 -5.75
CA TRP A 216 14.63 -1.94 -5.85
C TRP A 216 13.98 -2.97 -4.91
N GLN A 217 14.42 -4.23 -4.93
CA GLN A 217 13.92 -5.27 -4.03
C GLN A 217 14.13 -4.92 -2.55
N LYS A 218 15.31 -4.37 -2.21
CA LYS A 218 15.59 -3.88 -0.86
C LYS A 218 14.62 -2.78 -0.43
N TYR A 219 14.27 -1.87 -1.34
CA TYR A 219 13.38 -0.77 -1.04
C TYR A 219 11.92 -1.22 -0.89
N ILE A 220 11.42 -2.09 -1.77
CA ILE A 220 10.10 -2.71 -1.61
C ILE A 220 10.02 -3.42 -0.26
N GLY A 221 11.01 -4.27 0.08
CA GLY A 221 11.05 -4.95 1.38
C GLY A 221 11.13 -4.01 2.58
N ALA A 222 11.70 -2.79 2.44
CA ALA A 222 11.71 -1.80 3.50
C ALA A 222 10.31 -1.19 3.73
N LEU A 223 9.55 -0.93 2.65
CA LEU A 223 8.16 -0.45 2.74
C LEU A 223 7.27 -1.49 3.43
N SER A 224 7.36 -2.77 3.04
CA SER A 224 6.59 -3.87 3.64
C SER A 224 6.89 -4.03 5.14
N LYS A 225 8.18 -3.99 5.52
CA LYS A 225 8.59 -4.07 6.93
C LYS A 225 8.09 -2.89 7.76
N CYS A 226 8.12 -1.68 7.16
CA CYS A 226 7.57 -0.48 7.79
C CYS A 226 6.06 -0.63 8.03
N ALA A 227 5.30 -1.01 7.02
CA ALA A 227 3.86 -1.21 7.13
C ALA A 227 3.53 -2.27 8.20
N ALA A 228 4.19 -3.43 8.18
CA ALA A 228 3.96 -4.50 9.15
C ALA A 228 4.28 -4.08 10.60
N ALA A 229 5.35 -3.30 10.82
CA ALA A 229 5.71 -2.82 12.16
C ALA A 229 4.67 -1.85 12.71
N ILE A 230 4.20 -0.91 11.89
CA ILE A 230 3.16 0.06 12.26
C ILE A 230 1.83 -0.66 12.51
N ASP A 231 1.45 -1.58 11.64
CA ASP A 231 0.21 -2.33 11.77
C ASP A 231 0.15 -3.13 13.06
N LYS A 232 1.20 -3.90 13.35
CA LYS A 232 1.30 -4.68 14.59
C LYS A 232 1.10 -3.80 15.82
N PHE A 233 1.71 -2.60 15.82
CA PHE A 233 1.58 -1.67 16.92
C PHE A 233 0.15 -1.11 17.02
N LEU A 234 -0.38 -0.55 15.93
CA LEU A 234 -1.70 0.08 15.92
C LEU A 234 -2.81 -0.93 16.20
N LEU A 235 -2.76 -2.09 15.58
CA LEU A 235 -3.78 -3.13 15.72
C LEU A 235 -3.92 -3.59 17.17
N THR A 236 -2.79 -3.86 17.85
CA THR A 236 -2.80 -4.38 19.21
C THR A 236 -3.06 -3.32 20.28
N GLN A 237 -2.65 -2.08 20.04
CA GLN A 237 -2.74 -1.04 21.07
C GLN A 237 -4.00 -0.18 20.96
N PHE A 238 -4.49 0.09 19.73
CA PHE A 238 -5.54 1.09 19.48
C PHE A 238 -6.70 0.55 18.66
N ILE A 239 -6.48 -0.10 17.53
CA ILE A 239 -7.55 -0.53 16.61
C ILE A 239 -8.39 -1.65 17.23
N GLY A 240 -7.75 -2.74 17.69
CA GLY A 240 -8.47 -3.91 18.17
C GLY A 240 -9.44 -4.47 17.13
N ASN A 241 -10.70 -4.60 17.51
CA ASN A 241 -11.79 -5.08 16.64
C ASN A 241 -12.57 -3.93 15.95
N PHE A 242 -12.05 -2.68 15.96
CA PHE A 242 -12.76 -1.51 15.44
C PHE A 242 -13.21 -1.69 13.98
N GLU A 243 -12.33 -2.20 13.10
CA GLU A 243 -12.66 -2.38 11.68
C GLU A 243 -13.81 -3.38 11.47
N LEU A 244 -13.88 -4.44 12.28
CA LEU A 244 -14.98 -5.40 12.24
C LEU A 244 -16.29 -4.79 12.77
N ILE A 245 -16.21 -3.92 13.78
CA ILE A 245 -17.36 -3.19 14.30
C ILE A 245 -17.86 -2.18 13.27
N HIS A 246 -16.97 -1.46 12.62
CA HIS A 246 -17.29 -0.53 11.54
C HIS A 246 -18.02 -1.25 10.40
N PHE A 247 -17.48 -2.39 9.95
CA PHE A 247 -18.13 -3.22 8.95
C PHE A 247 -19.53 -3.69 9.43
N TYR A 248 -19.67 -4.13 10.69
CA TYR A 248 -20.97 -4.53 11.23
C TYR A 248 -21.98 -3.38 11.18
N HIS A 249 -21.55 -2.16 11.49
CA HIS A 249 -22.41 -0.98 11.43
C HIS A 249 -22.92 -0.73 10.00
N GLU A 250 -22.04 -0.77 9.01
CA GLU A 250 -22.41 -0.63 7.60
C GLU A 250 -23.30 -1.80 7.12
N TRP A 251 -22.94 -3.04 7.49
CA TRP A 251 -23.71 -4.24 7.14
C TRP A 251 -25.14 -4.16 7.66
N LYS A 252 -25.34 -3.70 8.89
CA LYS A 252 -26.66 -3.58 9.51
C LYS A 252 -27.57 -2.59 8.79
N SER A 253 -27.02 -1.59 8.11
CA SER A 253 -27.80 -0.58 7.36
C SER A 253 -28.21 -1.05 5.97
N ARG A 254 -27.65 -2.17 5.49
CA ARG A 254 -27.90 -2.71 4.16
C ARG A 254 -29.08 -3.70 4.17
N PRO A 255 -29.77 -3.91 3.02
CA PRO A 255 -30.74 -4.98 2.90
C PRO A 255 -30.07 -6.36 3.09
N PRO A 256 -30.78 -7.35 3.68
CA PRO A 256 -30.24 -8.68 3.85
C PRO A 256 -29.83 -9.33 2.52
N HIS A 257 -28.70 -10.02 2.51
CA HIS A 257 -28.28 -10.76 1.33
C HIS A 257 -29.20 -11.97 1.09
N PRO A 258 -29.56 -12.32 -0.15
CA PRO A 258 -30.46 -13.45 -0.45
C PRO A 258 -30.05 -14.78 0.21
N ASP A 259 -28.73 -15.07 0.25
CA ASP A 259 -28.19 -16.29 0.83
C ASP A 259 -28.30 -16.36 2.37
N ASP A 260 -28.65 -15.25 3.01
CA ASP A 260 -28.78 -15.16 4.48
C ASP A 260 -30.23 -15.38 4.94
N LYS A 261 -31.14 -15.72 4.01
CA LYS A 261 -32.56 -15.99 4.32
C LYS A 261 -32.70 -17.14 5.32
N GLY A 262 -33.31 -16.86 6.43
CA GLY A 262 -33.52 -17.84 7.52
C GLY A 262 -32.31 -18.04 8.44
N ALA A 263 -31.19 -17.42 8.21
CA ALA A 263 -30.03 -17.45 9.11
C ALA A 263 -30.27 -16.56 10.35
N SER A 264 -29.65 -16.91 11.48
CA SER A 264 -29.60 -16.02 12.63
C SER A 264 -28.75 -14.77 12.28
N PRO A 265 -29.00 -13.61 12.94
CA PRO A 265 -28.18 -12.42 12.68
C PRO A 265 -26.66 -12.64 12.83
N ALA A 266 -26.25 -13.45 13.81
CA ALA A 266 -24.84 -13.79 14.02
C ALA A 266 -24.26 -14.63 12.88
N GLU A 267 -25.05 -15.54 12.33
CA GLU A 267 -24.63 -16.37 11.21
C GLU A 267 -24.60 -15.60 9.89
N ALA A 268 -25.59 -14.74 9.64
CA ALA A 268 -25.61 -13.84 8.50
C ALA A 268 -24.38 -12.89 8.51
N LEU A 269 -24.07 -12.29 9.66
CA LEU A 269 -22.88 -11.46 9.83
C LEU A 269 -21.60 -12.25 9.59
N ARG A 270 -21.48 -13.47 10.11
CA ARG A 270 -20.33 -14.35 9.89
C ARG A 270 -20.11 -14.66 8.40
N ARG A 271 -21.19 -14.95 7.67
CA ARG A 271 -21.14 -15.18 6.22
C ARG A 271 -20.70 -13.91 5.47
N SER A 272 -21.19 -12.74 5.87
CA SER A 272 -20.79 -11.46 5.28
C SER A 272 -19.33 -11.13 5.54
N PHE A 273 -18.79 -11.37 6.74
CA PHE A 273 -17.36 -11.26 7.02
C PHE A 273 -16.52 -12.16 6.10
N LYS A 274 -16.95 -13.40 5.89
CA LYS A 274 -16.25 -14.32 4.98
C LYS A 274 -16.30 -13.84 3.54
N ARG A 275 -17.47 -13.42 3.07
CA ARG A 275 -17.71 -13.01 1.67
C ARG A 275 -16.98 -11.70 1.32
N GLU A 276 -17.06 -10.70 2.18
CA GLU A 276 -16.60 -9.35 1.87
C GLU A 276 -15.19 -9.05 2.41
N LEU A 277 -14.84 -9.59 3.58
CA LEU A 277 -13.54 -9.33 4.21
C LEU A 277 -12.61 -10.54 4.19
N SER A 278 -13.02 -11.67 3.61
CA SER A 278 -12.25 -12.94 3.64
C SER A 278 -11.76 -13.29 5.05
N THR A 279 -12.60 -13.03 6.05
CA THR A 279 -12.35 -13.28 7.48
C THR A 279 -13.46 -14.15 8.01
N SER A 280 -13.14 -15.18 8.80
CA SER A 280 -14.13 -16.15 9.30
C SER A 280 -14.14 -16.18 10.84
N PRO A 281 -14.71 -15.16 11.51
CA PRO A 281 -14.90 -15.20 12.95
C PRO A 281 -15.85 -16.33 13.36
N GLY A 282 -15.74 -16.80 14.60
CA GLY A 282 -16.71 -17.75 15.15
C GLY A 282 -18.10 -17.12 15.29
N THR A 283 -19.17 -17.95 15.29
CA THR A 283 -20.55 -17.46 15.48
C THR A 283 -20.71 -16.77 16.83
N GLN A 284 -20.03 -17.27 17.87
CA GLN A 284 -20.02 -16.66 19.20
C GLN A 284 -19.47 -15.23 19.16
N PHE A 285 -18.33 -14.99 18.49
CA PHE A 285 -17.78 -13.65 18.30
C PHE A 285 -18.79 -12.70 17.64
N CYS A 286 -19.47 -13.16 16.58
CA CYS A 286 -20.50 -12.35 15.91
C CYS A 286 -21.70 -12.05 16.85
N SER A 287 -22.11 -13.00 17.67
CA SER A 287 -23.17 -12.81 18.67
C SER A 287 -22.75 -11.78 19.73
N ASP A 288 -21.53 -11.89 20.25
CA ASP A 288 -20.99 -11.00 21.27
C ASP A 288 -20.82 -9.58 20.73
N LEU A 289 -20.34 -9.43 19.47
CA LEU A 289 -20.23 -8.15 18.79
C LEU A 289 -21.60 -7.48 18.63
N ILE A 290 -22.63 -8.23 18.17
CA ILE A 290 -24.00 -7.72 18.02
C ILE A 290 -24.55 -7.25 19.38
N SER A 291 -24.32 -8.03 20.42
CA SER A 291 -24.80 -7.75 21.78
C SER A 291 -24.11 -6.51 22.36
N TYR A 292 -22.78 -6.44 22.21
CA TYR A 292 -21.97 -5.28 22.61
C TYR A 292 -22.45 -4.01 21.93
N TYR A 293 -22.61 -4.05 20.60
CA TYR A 293 -23.00 -2.88 19.83
C TYR A 293 -24.43 -2.40 20.10
N LYS A 294 -25.31 -3.28 20.56
CA LYS A 294 -26.66 -2.92 21.04
C LYS A 294 -26.62 -2.22 22.41
N ALA A 295 -25.68 -2.62 23.26
CA ALA A 295 -25.56 -2.10 24.62
C ALA A 295 -24.85 -0.73 24.68
N VAL A 296 -23.90 -0.49 23.78
CA VAL A 296 -23.20 0.80 23.60
C VAL A 296 -24.05 1.70 22.71
#